data_0046ee654254cc2eef7dba3ff5212362
#
_entry.id   0046ee654254cc2eef7dba3ff5212362
#
_cell.length_a   1.000
_cell.length_b   1.000
_cell.length_c   1.000
_cell.angle_alpha   90.00
_cell.angle_beta   90.00
_cell.angle_gamma   90.00
#
_symmetry.space_group_name_H-M   'P 1'
#
loop_
_entity.id
_entity.type
_entity.pdbx_description
1 polymer ?
#
loop_
_entity_poly.entity_id
_entity_poly.type
_entity_poly.pdbx_seq_one_letter_code
_entity_poly.pdbx_strand_id
1 'polypeptide(L)'
;DAIRDTTNDVFNPTNGSYNSLAFFISPNNISDDPFFKLVLTNKNYFNIKNSDNYFFLNNNFGYSESLKSNLKTINSFSLGGNNFKGFDFRGIGPKTSNFYLGGNKFFTSTLGFGSSFLFDKKDNVNIKLFATAGSLWDSDYSNDNKFDLRTSVGVSFDFITNIGPIS
;
A
#
# COMPACT_ATOMS: atom_id res chain seq x y z
N ASP A 1 9.71 -7.64 12.45
CA ASP A 1 9.47 -6.33 11.82
C ASP A 1 10.41 -5.29 12.41
N ALA A 2 10.95 -4.42 11.59
CA ALA A 2 11.70 -3.24 12.01
C ALA A 2 10.88 -1.99 11.62
N ILE A 3 10.62 -1.13 12.61
CA ILE A 3 9.80 0.08 12.41
C ILE A 3 10.57 1.29 12.94
N ARG A 4 10.56 2.36 12.14
CA ARG A 4 10.99 3.69 12.55
C ARG A 4 9.86 4.68 12.22
N ASP A 5 9.29 5.25 13.25
CA ASP A 5 8.22 6.24 13.17
C ASP A 5 8.67 7.55 13.78
N THR A 6 8.59 8.64 13.03
CA THR A 6 8.87 10.02 13.43
C THR A 6 7.71 10.93 13.10
N THR A 7 6.53 10.37 12.82
CA THR A 7 5.33 11.16 12.51
C THR A 7 4.84 11.93 13.75
N ASN A 8 4.26 13.09 13.51
CA ASN A 8 3.72 13.94 14.56
C ASN A 8 2.41 13.43 15.18
N ASP A 9 1.71 12.54 14.49
CA ASP A 9 0.45 11.93 14.93
C ASP A 9 0.28 10.55 14.31
N VAL A 10 -0.28 9.60 15.08
CA VAL A 10 -0.47 8.21 14.64
C VAL A 10 -1.64 8.05 13.69
N PHE A 11 -2.73 8.81 13.92
CA PHE A 11 -3.98 8.68 13.15
C PHE A 11 -4.07 9.68 12.00
N ASN A 12 -3.49 10.86 12.19
CA ASN A 12 -3.53 11.94 11.20
C ASN A 12 -2.16 12.59 11.00
N PRO A 13 -1.19 11.87 10.50
CA PRO A 13 0.15 12.41 10.30
C PRO A 13 0.15 13.50 9.21
N THR A 14 0.72 14.65 9.56
CA THR A 14 0.92 15.79 8.66
C THR A 14 2.38 16.15 8.48
N ASN A 15 3.26 15.60 9.33
CA ASN A 15 4.71 15.83 9.28
C ASN A 15 5.47 14.61 9.80
N GLY A 16 6.68 14.39 9.28
CA GLY A 16 7.55 13.29 9.67
C GLY A 16 7.52 12.12 8.72
N SER A 17 8.08 10.99 9.13
CA SER A 17 8.18 9.79 8.30
C SER A 17 7.90 8.51 9.08
N TYR A 18 7.26 7.57 8.41
CA TYR A 18 7.06 6.19 8.87
C TYR A 18 7.76 5.24 7.89
N ASN A 19 8.63 4.41 8.42
CA ASN A 19 9.34 3.39 7.66
C ASN A 19 9.17 2.05 8.34
N SER A 20 8.77 1.03 7.61
CA SER A 20 8.71 -0.33 8.11
C SER A 20 9.28 -1.34 7.13
N LEU A 21 9.98 -2.32 7.68
CA LEU A 21 10.46 -3.51 6.99
C LEU A 21 9.88 -4.73 7.70
N ALA A 22 9.01 -5.45 7.02
CA ALA A 22 8.45 -6.70 7.50
C ALA A 22 9.04 -7.87 6.71
N PHE A 23 9.53 -8.88 7.42
CA PHE A 23 10.01 -10.12 6.85
C PHE A 23 9.23 -11.29 7.46
N PHE A 24 8.67 -12.14 6.61
CA PHE A 24 7.95 -13.35 6.97
C PHE A 24 8.64 -14.53 6.33
N ILE A 25 8.81 -15.60 7.07
CA ILE A 25 9.32 -16.86 6.56
C ILE A 25 8.47 -18.03 7.08
N SER A 26 8.11 -18.91 6.20
CA SER A 26 7.53 -20.23 6.48
C SER A 26 8.54 -21.28 6.04
N PRO A 27 9.33 -21.87 6.98
CA PRO A 27 10.44 -22.73 6.61
C PRO A 27 10.01 -24.14 6.21
N ASN A 28 10.85 -24.82 5.43
CA ASN A 28 10.63 -26.17 4.91
C ASN A 28 10.32 -27.23 5.97
N ASN A 29 10.84 -27.04 7.19
CA ASN A 29 10.72 -28.05 8.24
C ASN A 29 9.38 -28.01 8.99
N ILE A 30 8.58 -26.95 8.76
CA ILE A 30 7.34 -26.68 9.52
C ILE A 30 6.15 -26.56 8.58
N SER A 31 6.36 -26.26 7.31
CA SER A 31 5.30 -25.99 6.34
C SER A 31 5.40 -26.87 5.10
N ASP A 32 4.26 -27.33 4.62
CA ASP A 32 4.15 -28.03 3.33
C ASP A 32 4.42 -27.08 2.16
N ASP A 33 4.16 -25.78 2.35
CA ASP A 33 4.35 -24.71 1.39
C ASP A 33 5.32 -23.66 1.95
N PRO A 34 6.62 -23.93 1.94
CA PRO A 34 7.60 -23.00 2.47
C PRO A 34 7.81 -21.82 1.54
N PHE A 35 7.82 -20.62 2.11
CA PHE A 35 8.03 -19.37 1.38
C PHE A 35 8.63 -18.30 2.28
N PHE A 36 9.10 -17.23 1.68
CA PHE A 36 9.39 -15.99 2.39
C PHE A 36 8.68 -14.81 1.72
N LYS A 37 8.51 -13.76 2.50
CA LYS A 37 7.86 -12.53 2.09
C LYS A 37 8.55 -11.33 2.72
N LEU A 38 8.89 -10.33 1.92
CA LEU A 38 9.46 -9.05 2.33
C LEU A 38 8.49 -7.94 1.95
N VAL A 39 8.21 -7.05 2.89
CA VAL A 39 7.39 -5.85 2.63
C VAL A 39 8.11 -4.63 3.19
N LEU A 40 8.32 -3.65 2.32
CA LEU A 40 8.84 -2.33 2.67
C LEU A 40 7.71 -1.31 2.56
N THR A 41 7.54 -0.51 3.58
CA THR A 41 6.64 0.64 3.58
C THR A 41 7.43 1.88 3.98
N ASN A 42 7.30 2.93 3.17
CA ASN A 42 7.87 4.24 3.44
C ASN A 42 6.78 5.28 3.24
N LYS A 43 6.47 6.05 4.28
CA LYS A 43 5.51 7.15 4.23
C LYS A 43 6.21 8.40 4.71
N ASN A 44 6.12 9.48 3.94
CA ASN A 44 6.69 10.78 4.28
C ASN A 44 5.60 11.84 4.22
N TYR A 45 5.60 12.72 5.19
CA TYR A 45 4.65 13.82 5.32
C TYR A 45 5.42 15.13 5.49
N PHE A 46 5.01 16.15 4.75
CA PHE A 46 5.66 17.45 4.68
C PHE A 46 4.65 18.54 4.93
N ASN A 47 4.61 19.04 6.15
CA ASN A 47 3.71 20.15 6.52
C ASN A 47 4.13 21.44 5.83
N ILE A 48 3.15 22.19 5.34
CA ILE A 48 3.36 23.55 4.80
C ILE A 48 3.30 24.54 5.97
N LYS A 49 4.39 25.28 6.17
CA LYS A 49 4.51 26.24 7.28
C LYS A 49 3.28 27.14 7.41
N ASN A 50 2.80 27.28 8.65
CA ASN A 50 1.67 28.14 9.03
C ASN A 50 0.35 27.80 8.32
N SER A 51 0.15 26.53 7.97
CA SER A 51 -1.09 26.06 7.35
C SER A 51 -1.44 24.65 7.82
N ASP A 52 -2.72 24.29 7.71
CA ASP A 52 -3.22 22.93 7.96
C ASP A 52 -3.03 22.00 6.74
N ASN A 53 -2.19 22.45 5.79
CA ASN A 53 -1.94 21.75 4.54
C ASN A 53 -0.63 20.96 4.61
N TYR A 54 -0.58 19.84 3.93
CA TYR A 54 0.62 19.02 3.85
C TYR A 54 0.67 18.23 2.53
N PHE A 55 1.88 17.92 2.10
CA PHE A 55 2.11 16.93 1.06
C PHE A 55 2.44 15.58 1.69
N PHE A 56 2.11 14.50 1.00
CA PHE A 56 2.53 13.18 1.42
C PHE A 56 3.01 12.34 0.22
N LEU A 57 3.98 11.48 0.50
CA LEU A 57 4.51 10.49 -0.43
C LEU A 57 4.55 9.14 0.28
N ASN A 58 3.78 8.18 -0.21
CA ASN A 58 3.71 6.82 0.33
C ASN A 58 4.20 5.83 -0.70
N ASN A 59 5.24 5.08 -0.36
CA ASN A 59 5.79 4.03 -1.20
C ASN A 59 5.65 2.68 -0.50
N ASN A 60 5.21 1.66 -1.24
CA ASN A 60 5.21 0.29 -0.76
C ASN A 60 5.86 -0.60 -1.80
N PHE A 61 6.62 -1.56 -1.33
CA PHE A 61 7.25 -2.58 -2.14
C PHE A 61 7.08 -3.93 -1.47
N GLY A 62 6.80 -4.96 -2.24
CA GLY A 62 6.73 -6.33 -1.76
C GLY A 62 7.42 -7.30 -2.69
N TYR A 63 8.06 -8.28 -2.08
CA TYR A 63 8.68 -9.41 -2.73
C TYR A 63 8.35 -10.70 -1.97
N SER A 64 7.92 -11.72 -2.67
CA SER A 64 7.67 -13.04 -2.10
C SER A 64 8.12 -14.13 -3.05
N GLU A 65 8.61 -15.23 -2.50
CA GLU A 65 9.09 -16.38 -3.26
C GLU A 65 8.89 -17.68 -2.49
N SER A 66 8.57 -18.75 -3.21
CA SER A 66 8.54 -20.09 -2.65
C SER A 66 9.95 -20.64 -2.47
N LEU A 67 10.17 -21.37 -1.38
CA LEU A 67 11.46 -22.02 -1.10
C LEU A 67 11.55 -23.44 -1.67
N LYS A 68 10.50 -23.94 -2.33
CA LYS A 68 10.43 -25.32 -2.81
C LYS A 68 9.91 -25.44 -4.24
N SER A 69 8.80 -24.82 -4.54
CA SER A 69 8.09 -24.96 -5.82
C SER A 69 7.44 -23.63 -6.21
N ASN A 70 6.23 -23.63 -6.74
CA ASN A 70 5.50 -22.41 -7.06
C ASN A 70 4.89 -21.78 -5.79
N LEU A 71 4.93 -20.47 -5.70
CA LEU A 71 4.29 -19.74 -4.63
C LEU A 71 2.77 -19.80 -4.78
N LYS A 72 2.07 -20.38 -3.81
CA LYS A 72 0.60 -20.46 -3.85
C LYS A 72 0.00 -19.05 -3.91
N THR A 73 -1.09 -18.89 -4.67
CA THR A 73 -1.79 -17.59 -4.87
C THR A 73 -2.29 -16.97 -3.56
N ILE A 74 -2.54 -17.77 -2.53
CA ILE A 74 -2.89 -17.27 -1.18
C ILE A 74 -1.71 -16.57 -0.50
N ASN A 75 -0.49 -16.95 -0.85
CA ASN A 75 0.75 -16.36 -0.32
C ASN A 75 1.29 -15.23 -1.22
N SER A 76 0.74 -15.02 -2.41
CA SER A 76 1.10 -13.91 -3.30
C SER A 76 0.48 -12.58 -2.82
N PHE A 77 0.91 -11.48 -3.40
CA PHE A 77 0.33 -10.16 -3.17
C PHE A 77 -0.90 -9.95 -4.05
N SER A 78 -1.73 -8.99 -3.65
CA SER A 78 -2.86 -8.51 -4.46
C SER A 78 -2.94 -6.98 -4.39
N LEU A 79 -3.28 -6.34 -5.51
CA LEU A 79 -3.54 -4.91 -5.59
C LEU A 79 -4.95 -4.64 -6.12
N GLY A 80 -5.53 -3.53 -5.65
CA GLY A 80 -6.89 -3.09 -5.95
C GLY A 80 -7.75 -2.94 -4.69
N GLY A 81 -8.89 -2.28 -4.80
CA GLY A 81 -9.72 -1.92 -3.66
C GLY A 81 -9.03 -0.91 -2.74
N ASN A 82 -8.96 -1.20 -1.44
CA ASN A 82 -8.43 -0.26 -0.45
C ASN A 82 -6.93 0.01 -0.55
N ASN A 83 -6.13 -0.93 -1.08
CA ASN A 83 -4.69 -0.76 -1.20
C ASN A 83 -4.24 -0.14 -2.55
N PHE A 84 -5.15 -0.01 -3.50
CA PHE A 84 -4.97 0.73 -4.74
C PHE A 84 -6.34 1.26 -5.22
N LYS A 85 -6.71 2.43 -4.74
CA LYS A 85 -8.01 3.05 -5.02
C LYS A 85 -8.22 3.29 -6.52
N GLY A 86 -9.45 3.12 -7.00
CA GLY A 86 -9.81 3.26 -8.41
C GLY A 86 -9.80 1.96 -9.22
N PHE A 87 -9.45 0.84 -8.61
CA PHE A 87 -9.53 -0.50 -9.19
C PHE A 87 -10.34 -1.43 -8.28
N ASP A 88 -10.98 -2.43 -8.88
CA ASP A 88 -11.69 -3.46 -8.13
C ASP A 88 -10.77 -4.22 -7.17
N PHE A 89 -11.34 -4.83 -6.14
CA PHE A 89 -10.59 -5.69 -5.23
C PHE A 89 -9.84 -6.77 -6.01
N ARG A 90 -8.51 -6.86 -5.81
CA ARG A 90 -7.59 -7.71 -6.57
C ARG A 90 -7.57 -7.44 -8.09
N GLY A 91 -8.01 -6.28 -8.54
CA GLY A 91 -8.21 -5.95 -9.96
C GLY A 91 -6.94 -5.58 -10.74
N ILE A 92 -5.76 -5.74 -10.15
CA ILE A 92 -4.47 -5.44 -10.78
C ILE A 92 -3.55 -6.68 -10.71
N GLY A 93 -2.80 -6.92 -11.79
CA GLY A 93 -1.74 -7.93 -11.84
C GLY A 93 -2.01 -9.07 -12.79
N PRO A 94 -1.19 -10.14 -12.72
CA PRO A 94 -1.31 -11.33 -13.53
C PRO A 94 -2.67 -11.99 -13.39
N LYS A 95 -3.23 -12.45 -14.51
CA LYS A 95 -4.52 -13.12 -14.54
C LYS A 95 -4.50 -14.33 -15.46
N THR A 96 -5.41 -15.26 -15.22
CA THR A 96 -5.72 -16.34 -16.12
C THR A 96 -7.21 -16.31 -16.42
N SER A 97 -7.59 -16.34 -17.71
CA SER A 97 -8.98 -16.13 -18.13
C SER A 97 -9.59 -14.87 -17.46
N ASN A 98 -10.54 -15.04 -16.54
CA ASN A 98 -11.23 -13.93 -15.86
C ASN A 98 -10.80 -13.75 -14.40
N PHE A 99 -9.81 -14.47 -13.91
CA PHE A 99 -9.40 -14.45 -12.50
C PHE A 99 -8.00 -13.82 -12.34
N TYR A 100 -7.87 -12.86 -11.44
CA TYR A 100 -6.59 -12.34 -11.01
C TYR A 100 -5.92 -13.30 -10.04
N LEU A 101 -4.70 -13.68 -10.33
CA LEU A 101 -3.92 -14.67 -9.56
C LEU A 101 -3.15 -14.03 -8.40
N GLY A 102 -2.92 -12.71 -8.48
CA GLY A 102 -1.94 -12.04 -7.64
C GLY A 102 -0.56 -12.09 -8.27
N GLY A 103 0.42 -11.51 -7.59
CA GLY A 103 1.82 -11.47 -8.05
C GLY A 103 2.80 -11.62 -6.92
N ASN A 104 4.01 -12.03 -7.25
CA ASN A 104 5.09 -12.24 -6.30
C ASN A 104 5.83 -10.95 -5.96
N LYS A 105 5.67 -9.93 -6.82
CA LYS A 105 6.30 -8.61 -6.69
C LYS A 105 5.29 -7.51 -6.88
N PHE A 106 5.34 -6.50 -6.02
CA PHE A 106 4.57 -5.28 -6.25
C PHE A 106 5.34 -4.03 -5.86
N PHE A 107 4.95 -2.93 -6.47
CA PHE A 107 5.36 -1.59 -6.11
C PHE A 107 4.17 -0.66 -6.23
N THR A 108 4.01 0.23 -5.25
CA THR A 108 3.05 1.34 -5.33
C THR A 108 3.69 2.61 -4.80
N SER A 109 3.41 3.72 -5.46
CA SER A 109 3.79 5.06 -5.02
C SER A 109 2.58 5.97 -5.10
N THR A 110 2.25 6.63 -4.00
CA THR A 110 1.14 7.59 -3.91
C THR A 110 1.68 8.93 -3.48
N LEU A 111 1.52 9.92 -4.33
CA LEU A 111 1.77 11.33 -4.03
C LEU A 111 0.43 12.02 -3.78
N GLY A 112 0.35 12.86 -2.76
CA GLY A 112 -0.88 13.60 -2.51
C GLY A 112 -0.68 14.86 -1.71
N PHE A 113 -1.78 15.60 -1.63
CA PHE A 113 -1.94 16.83 -0.86
C PHE A 113 -3.14 16.69 0.07
N GLY A 114 -2.95 16.99 1.35
CA GLY A 114 -3.98 16.93 2.37
C GLY A 114 -4.26 18.31 2.97
N SER A 115 -5.52 18.56 3.32
CA SER A 115 -5.97 19.78 3.97
C SER A 115 -7.16 19.53 4.88
N SER A 116 -7.19 20.24 6.01
CA SER A 116 -8.32 20.24 6.96
C SER A 116 -9.01 21.60 7.10
N PHE A 117 -8.60 22.61 6.33
CA PHE A 117 -9.04 24.01 6.48
C PHE A 117 -10.52 24.27 6.13
N LEU A 118 -11.15 23.39 5.36
CA LEU A 118 -12.52 23.57 4.87
C LEU A 118 -13.61 23.26 5.93
N PHE A 119 -13.24 22.80 7.12
CA PHE A 119 -14.18 22.37 8.15
C PHE A 119 -13.94 23.08 9.46
N ASP A 120 -15.02 23.44 10.16
CA ASP A 120 -14.95 24.06 11.50
C ASP A 120 -14.26 23.16 12.54
N LYS A 121 -14.40 21.81 12.37
CA LYS A 121 -13.72 20.80 13.17
C LYS A 121 -12.53 20.23 12.41
N LYS A 122 -11.49 21.03 12.25
CA LYS A 122 -10.27 20.71 11.48
C LYS A 122 -9.60 19.41 11.89
N ASP A 123 -9.65 19.08 13.18
CA ASP A 123 -8.98 17.89 13.72
C ASP A 123 -9.68 16.57 13.35
N ASN A 124 -10.93 16.67 12.85
CA ASN A 124 -11.76 15.49 12.64
C ASN A 124 -12.04 15.17 11.17
N VAL A 125 -11.72 16.07 10.25
CA VAL A 125 -11.99 15.87 8.82
C VAL A 125 -10.83 16.35 7.97
N ASN A 126 -10.32 15.49 7.12
CA ASN A 126 -9.30 15.82 6.12
C ASN A 126 -9.79 15.53 4.72
N ILE A 127 -9.51 16.44 3.80
CA ILE A 127 -9.61 16.19 2.36
C ILE A 127 -8.22 15.88 1.85
N LYS A 128 -8.09 14.81 1.06
CA LYS A 128 -6.85 14.44 0.39
C LYS A 128 -7.08 14.31 -1.10
N LEU A 129 -6.25 14.99 -1.89
CA LEU A 129 -6.08 14.77 -3.31
C LEU A 129 -4.89 13.83 -3.49
N PHE A 130 -5.02 12.81 -4.31
CA PHE A 130 -3.92 11.86 -4.52
C PHE A 130 -3.81 11.39 -5.95
N ALA A 131 -2.59 11.03 -6.33
CA ALA A 131 -2.27 10.27 -7.52
C ALA A 131 -1.43 9.05 -7.10
N THR A 132 -1.85 7.87 -7.52
CA THR A 132 -1.16 6.61 -7.25
C THR A 132 -0.68 6.00 -8.56
N ALA A 133 0.54 5.49 -8.55
CA ALA A 133 1.09 4.66 -9.61
C ALA A 133 1.63 3.37 -9.00
N GLY A 134 1.53 2.25 -9.71
CA GLY A 134 2.05 0.98 -9.21
C GLY A 134 1.82 -0.17 -10.17
N SER A 135 2.40 -1.30 -9.83
CA SER A 135 2.31 -2.54 -10.58
C SER A 135 2.34 -3.74 -9.65
N LEU A 136 1.74 -4.82 -10.08
CA LEU A 136 1.81 -6.14 -9.48
C LEU A 136 2.13 -7.13 -10.58
N TRP A 137 3.21 -7.89 -10.44
CA TRP A 137 3.70 -8.79 -11.49
C TRP A 137 4.37 -10.04 -10.93
N ASP A 138 4.82 -10.92 -11.81
CA ASP A 138 5.56 -12.12 -11.49
C ASP A 138 4.73 -13.15 -10.72
N SER A 139 3.92 -13.90 -11.43
CA SER A 139 3.12 -14.99 -10.86
C SER A 139 3.58 -16.34 -11.42
N ASP A 140 3.80 -17.32 -10.56
CA ASP A 140 4.22 -18.67 -10.96
C ASP A 140 3.15 -19.44 -11.76
N TYR A 141 1.93 -18.92 -11.78
CA TYR A 141 0.78 -19.54 -12.46
C TYR A 141 0.30 -18.76 -13.69
N SER A 142 1.06 -17.74 -14.12
CA SER A 142 0.74 -16.93 -15.31
C SER A 142 1.90 -16.86 -16.27
N ASN A 143 1.61 -16.95 -17.56
CA ASN A 143 2.57 -16.67 -18.61
C ASN A 143 2.75 -15.15 -18.86
N ASP A 144 1.86 -14.32 -18.33
CA ASP A 144 1.92 -12.87 -18.42
C ASP A 144 2.51 -12.27 -17.13
N ASN A 145 3.83 -12.28 -17.07
CA ASN A 145 4.62 -11.80 -15.92
C ASN A 145 5.18 -10.39 -16.13
N LYS A 146 4.57 -9.61 -17.04
CA LYS A 146 5.05 -8.27 -17.38
C LYS A 146 4.77 -7.27 -16.27
N PHE A 147 5.73 -6.37 -16.10
CA PHE A 147 5.50 -5.14 -15.33
C PHE A 147 4.54 -4.23 -16.13
N ASP A 148 3.33 -4.07 -15.63
CA ASP A 148 2.28 -3.21 -16.23
C ASP A 148 1.92 -2.10 -15.24
N LEU A 149 2.35 -0.87 -15.54
CA LEU A 149 2.12 0.27 -14.68
C LEU A 149 0.66 0.71 -14.74
N ARG A 150 -0.01 0.69 -13.61
CA ARG A 150 -1.37 1.22 -13.42
C ARG A 150 -1.30 2.54 -12.67
N THR A 151 -2.21 3.45 -13.00
CA THR A 151 -2.30 4.76 -12.35
C THR A 151 -3.75 5.07 -11.97
N SER A 152 -3.91 5.79 -10.87
CA SER A 152 -5.21 6.35 -10.47
C SER A 152 -5.02 7.73 -9.86
N VAL A 153 -6.05 8.55 -9.97
CA VAL A 153 -6.15 9.85 -9.29
C VAL A 153 -7.48 9.92 -8.57
N GLY A 154 -7.52 10.61 -7.45
CA GLY A 154 -8.76 10.68 -6.70
C GLY A 154 -8.74 11.71 -5.57
N VAL A 155 -9.91 11.82 -4.95
CA VAL A 155 -10.14 12.60 -3.73
C VAL A 155 -10.60 11.63 -2.64
N SER A 156 -10.09 11.79 -1.42
CA SER A 156 -10.64 11.09 -0.26
C SER A 156 -11.02 12.08 0.84
N PHE A 157 -12.05 11.70 1.59
CA PHE A 157 -12.51 12.39 2.78
C PHE A 157 -12.25 11.46 3.96
N ASP A 158 -11.31 11.81 4.82
CA ASP A 158 -10.95 11.01 5.97
C ASP A 158 -11.59 11.63 7.23
N PHE A 159 -12.41 10.86 7.91
CA PHE A 159 -13.04 11.25 9.17
C PHE A 159 -12.30 10.62 10.33
N ILE A 160 -11.79 11.43 11.25
CA ILE A 160 -11.12 10.94 12.46
C ILE A 160 -12.18 10.78 13.53
N THR A 161 -12.39 9.55 13.96
CA THR A 161 -13.36 9.20 14.99
C THR A 161 -12.64 8.70 16.25
N ASN A 162 -13.35 8.63 17.38
CA ASN A 162 -12.79 8.10 18.63
C ASN A 162 -12.35 6.62 18.55
N ILE A 163 -12.78 5.92 17.50
CA ILE A 163 -12.40 4.51 17.23
C ILE A 163 -11.36 4.38 16.11
N GLY A 164 -10.92 5.50 15.51
CA GLY A 164 -9.92 5.56 14.44
C GLY A 164 -10.40 6.29 13.18
N PRO A 165 -9.52 6.45 12.18
CA PRO A 165 -9.84 7.11 10.92
C PRO A 165 -10.74 6.23 10.04
N ILE A 166 -11.72 6.87 9.37
CA ILE A 166 -12.60 6.27 8.36
C ILE A 166 -12.42 7.06 7.06
N SER A 167 -12.12 6.40 5.95
CA SER A 167 -11.92 7.01 4.62
C SER A 167 -12.66 6.27 3.51
#